data_dcea8392d147f6e158bb1a0ae1abf5fd
#
_entry.id   dcea8392d147f6e158bb1a0ae1abf5fd
#
_cell.length_a   1.000
_cell.length_b   1.000
_cell.length_c   1.000
_cell.angle_alpha   90.00
_cell.angle_beta   90.00
_cell.angle_gamma   90.00
#
_symmetry.space_group_name_H-M   'P 1'
#
loop_
_entity.id
_entity.type
_entity.pdbx_description
1 polymer ?
#
loop_
_entity_poly.entity_id
_entity_poly.type
_entity_poly.pdbx_seq_one_letter_code
_entity_poly.pdbx_strand_id
1 'polypeptide(L)'
;MSRVDEVRAELGEDNVNELMDAYYTSGLSLKDLRELYDLPKSFTDEKIVELFPSIEIEEDCPFCGYTLVAPRLSRGIRGVMKNSYREVDIKCPHCNKSRRQIDREIGDDITRHEIRKAFSRQACEFDWEAYDPNDFDHVALEVLVENRDTGNHTLLAPIYTKPLLYGFFDLCKSLRQRGYIEPSAAYDKWMDGFEETEDGHFIFYWLRVPYSISLKGYRPLEPKPIIVKGDREYVELGQGEREYWLRTAKGLVLAYLDAQLDDACYDYEGPKREEFETLLDTMLLEYSPAQITSLIWNAMATAEKHAEEGPAFKRTGNWAMGGVLSRAKKALSEHWDLHPNFPSRTVEDTEFEWYFFDVHVPIGETWMYRSIPEVTGGCAEIKHAKIPKGVDAATAAMIAKARKIARRIGTDELDYLSYNETDRFIKRHE
;
A
#
# COMPACT_ATOMS: atom_id res chain seq x y z
N MET A 1 11.86 -19.49 -40.28
CA MET A 1 10.82 -19.50 -41.34
C MET A 1 10.01 -20.75 -41.12
N SER A 2 8.68 -20.67 -41.12
CA SER A 2 7.84 -21.85 -40.96
C SER A 2 7.83 -22.66 -42.27
N ARG A 3 7.47 -23.96 -42.22
CA ARG A 3 7.33 -24.78 -43.43
C ARG A 3 6.25 -24.23 -44.38
N VAL A 4 5.26 -23.54 -43.86
CA VAL A 4 4.22 -22.85 -44.63
C VAL A 4 4.83 -21.67 -45.40
N ASP A 5 5.69 -20.87 -44.75
CA ASP A 5 6.36 -19.72 -45.39
C ASP A 5 7.29 -20.18 -46.53
N GLU A 6 8.00 -21.30 -46.34
CA GLU A 6 8.87 -21.89 -47.36
C GLU A 6 8.04 -22.30 -48.59
N VAL A 7 6.98 -23.06 -48.41
CA VAL A 7 6.10 -23.50 -49.50
C VAL A 7 5.40 -22.33 -50.17
N ARG A 8 4.98 -21.31 -49.42
CA ARG A 8 4.40 -20.10 -49.99
C ARG A 8 5.40 -19.34 -50.88
N ALA A 9 6.67 -19.26 -50.45
CA ALA A 9 7.72 -18.65 -51.25
C ALA A 9 8.06 -19.46 -52.53
N GLU A 10 8.02 -20.80 -52.45
CA GLU A 10 8.25 -21.69 -53.59
C GLU A 10 7.11 -21.58 -54.64
N LEU A 11 5.86 -21.47 -54.20
CA LEU A 11 4.71 -21.31 -55.09
C LEU A 11 4.68 -19.94 -55.79
N GLY A 12 5.04 -18.88 -55.10
CA GLY A 12 4.87 -17.51 -55.57
C GLY A 12 3.40 -17.01 -55.46
N GLU A 13 3.21 -15.72 -55.53
CA GLU A 13 1.90 -15.06 -55.27
C GLU A 13 0.82 -15.48 -56.26
N ASP A 14 1.14 -15.58 -57.55
CA ASP A 14 0.18 -15.95 -58.59
C ASP A 14 -0.39 -17.37 -58.36
N ASN A 15 0.50 -18.33 -58.14
CA ASN A 15 0.06 -19.72 -57.86
C ASN A 15 -0.66 -19.88 -56.54
N VAL A 16 -0.36 -19.07 -55.52
CA VAL A 16 -1.07 -19.02 -54.24
C VAL A 16 -2.50 -18.51 -54.47
N ASN A 17 -2.70 -17.49 -55.31
CA ASN A 17 -4.02 -16.99 -55.64
C ASN A 17 -4.81 -17.98 -56.49
N GLU A 18 -4.21 -18.64 -57.45
CA GLU A 18 -4.86 -19.70 -58.21
C GLU A 18 -5.23 -20.91 -57.33
N LEU A 19 -4.35 -21.33 -56.44
CA LEU A 19 -4.64 -22.37 -55.46
C LEU A 19 -5.81 -21.96 -54.55
N MET A 20 -5.85 -20.70 -54.11
CA MET A 20 -6.94 -20.18 -53.29
C MET A 20 -8.26 -20.23 -54.02
N ASP A 21 -8.31 -19.79 -55.26
CA ASP A 21 -9.51 -19.86 -56.10
C ASP A 21 -9.95 -21.29 -56.34
N ALA A 22 -9.03 -22.18 -56.72
CA ALA A 22 -9.29 -23.59 -56.89
C ALA A 22 -9.80 -24.24 -55.58
N TYR A 23 -9.19 -23.88 -54.45
CA TYR A 23 -9.59 -24.39 -53.14
C TYR A 23 -11.02 -24.04 -52.79
N TYR A 24 -11.49 -22.81 -53.02
CA TYR A 24 -12.82 -22.39 -52.64
C TYR A 24 -13.92 -22.63 -53.67
N THR A 25 -13.58 -22.78 -54.97
CA THR A 25 -14.57 -22.80 -56.07
C THR A 25 -14.63 -24.09 -56.83
N SER A 26 -13.52 -24.83 -56.97
CA SER A 26 -13.45 -25.96 -57.90
C SER A 26 -14.10 -27.27 -57.39
N GLY A 27 -14.34 -27.40 -56.10
CA GLY A 27 -14.81 -28.65 -55.50
C GLY A 27 -13.75 -29.79 -55.49
N LEU A 28 -12.49 -29.53 -55.88
CA LEU A 28 -11.41 -30.52 -55.87
C LEU A 28 -11.17 -31.04 -54.44
N SER A 29 -10.79 -32.31 -54.33
CA SER A 29 -10.37 -32.85 -53.05
C SER A 29 -9.03 -32.30 -52.59
N LEU A 30 -8.73 -32.37 -51.28
CA LEU A 30 -7.40 -31.98 -50.77
C LEU A 30 -6.26 -32.77 -51.39
N LYS A 31 -6.52 -34.01 -51.80
CA LYS A 31 -5.55 -34.84 -52.49
C LYS A 31 -5.24 -34.28 -53.88
N ASP A 32 -6.26 -33.94 -54.63
CA ASP A 32 -6.13 -33.38 -55.97
C ASP A 32 -5.44 -32.03 -55.98
N LEU A 33 -5.74 -31.18 -55.01
CA LEU A 33 -5.07 -29.87 -54.83
C LEU A 33 -3.58 -30.03 -54.49
N ARG A 34 -3.24 -31.02 -53.63
CA ARG A 34 -1.83 -31.31 -53.32
C ARG A 34 -1.07 -31.81 -54.52
N GLU A 35 -1.66 -32.63 -55.32
CA GLU A 35 -1.04 -33.16 -56.56
C GLU A 35 -0.94 -32.07 -57.62
N LEU A 36 -1.95 -31.20 -57.79
CA LEU A 36 -1.97 -30.15 -58.78
C LEU A 36 -0.93 -29.01 -58.49
N TYR A 37 -0.74 -28.69 -57.23
CA TYR A 37 0.13 -27.59 -56.81
C TYR A 37 1.42 -28.06 -56.13
N ASP A 38 1.75 -29.34 -56.23
CA ASP A 38 2.94 -29.99 -55.63
C ASP A 38 3.14 -29.68 -54.12
N LEU A 39 2.03 -29.71 -53.38
CA LEU A 39 2.04 -29.42 -51.95
C LEU A 39 2.47 -30.65 -51.13
N PRO A 40 3.18 -30.46 -50.01
CA PRO A 40 3.55 -31.55 -49.11
C PRO A 40 2.36 -32.39 -48.66
N LYS A 41 2.48 -33.70 -48.61
CA LYS A 41 1.42 -34.62 -48.14
C LYS A 41 0.95 -34.33 -46.68
N SER A 42 1.79 -33.69 -45.90
CA SER A 42 1.53 -33.28 -44.51
C SER A 42 0.64 -32.04 -44.38
N PHE A 43 0.32 -31.35 -45.49
CA PHE A 43 -0.53 -30.16 -45.44
C PHE A 43 -1.99 -30.57 -45.24
N THR A 44 -2.53 -30.22 -44.07
CA THR A 44 -3.95 -30.35 -43.77
C THR A 44 -4.75 -29.23 -44.42
N ASP A 45 -6.07 -29.28 -44.31
CA ASP A 45 -6.96 -28.21 -44.77
C ASP A 45 -6.59 -26.86 -44.18
N GLU A 46 -6.25 -26.82 -42.87
CA GLU A 46 -5.82 -25.62 -42.16
C GLU A 46 -4.49 -25.08 -42.69
N LYS A 47 -3.51 -25.97 -42.91
CA LYS A 47 -2.16 -25.53 -43.43
C LYS A 47 -2.22 -25.01 -44.85
N ILE A 48 -3.16 -25.50 -45.66
CA ILE A 48 -3.40 -24.99 -47.03
C ILE A 48 -3.95 -23.54 -46.91
N VAL A 49 -4.88 -23.32 -46.01
CA VAL A 49 -5.47 -21.99 -45.79
C VAL A 49 -4.45 -20.99 -45.23
N GLU A 50 -3.49 -21.44 -44.44
CA GLU A 50 -2.37 -20.59 -43.96
C GLU A 50 -1.47 -20.06 -45.10
N LEU A 51 -1.46 -20.71 -46.28
CA LEU A 51 -0.75 -20.20 -47.47
C LEU A 51 -1.42 -18.96 -48.08
N PHE A 52 -2.73 -18.79 -47.87
CA PHE A 52 -3.49 -17.73 -48.51
C PHE A 52 -3.25 -16.38 -47.87
N PRO A 53 -3.37 -15.29 -48.66
CA PRO A 53 -3.29 -13.94 -48.09
C PRO A 53 -4.40 -13.74 -47.08
N SER A 54 -4.09 -13.10 -45.96
CA SER A 54 -5.06 -12.71 -44.94
C SER A 54 -6.14 -11.80 -45.54
N ILE A 55 -7.31 -11.79 -44.94
CA ILE A 55 -8.40 -10.87 -45.29
C ILE A 55 -8.14 -9.56 -44.60
N GLU A 56 -8.10 -8.46 -45.33
CA GLU A 56 -8.11 -7.13 -44.76
C GLU A 56 -9.48 -6.82 -44.20
N ILE A 57 -9.50 -6.30 -42.99
CA ILE A 57 -10.71 -5.85 -42.30
C ILE A 57 -10.81 -4.33 -42.55
N GLU A 58 -12.00 -3.81 -42.83
CA GLU A 58 -12.21 -2.37 -43.07
C GLU A 58 -12.05 -1.52 -41.77
N GLU A 59 -11.03 -1.83 -40.98
CA GLU A 59 -10.70 -1.16 -39.74
C GLU A 59 -9.18 -1.07 -39.58
N ASP A 60 -8.70 0.10 -39.14
CA ASP A 60 -7.31 0.33 -38.83
C ASP A 60 -6.99 0.11 -37.35
N CYS A 61 -5.78 -0.35 -37.09
CA CYS A 61 -5.28 -0.47 -35.71
C CYS A 61 -5.14 0.92 -35.07
N PRO A 62 -5.79 1.21 -33.96
CA PRO A 62 -5.76 2.54 -33.34
C PRO A 62 -4.40 2.92 -32.77
N PHE A 63 -3.48 1.94 -32.59
CA PHE A 63 -2.14 2.18 -32.05
C PHE A 63 -1.08 2.48 -33.12
N CYS A 64 -1.24 1.97 -34.33
CA CYS A 64 -0.20 2.12 -35.36
C CYS A 64 -0.75 2.45 -36.76
N GLY A 65 -2.07 2.55 -36.93
CA GLY A 65 -2.69 2.95 -38.20
C GLY A 65 -2.67 1.89 -39.33
N TYR A 66 -2.17 0.68 -39.04
CA TYR A 66 -2.19 -0.39 -40.04
C TYR A 66 -3.54 -1.08 -40.07
N THR A 67 -4.05 -1.40 -41.26
CA THR A 67 -5.29 -2.13 -41.45
C THR A 67 -5.23 -3.50 -40.77
N LEU A 68 -6.27 -3.84 -40.01
CA LEU A 68 -6.37 -5.12 -39.31
C LEU A 68 -6.58 -6.26 -40.32
N VAL A 69 -6.06 -7.42 -39.99
CA VAL A 69 -6.17 -8.60 -40.86
C VAL A 69 -6.69 -9.81 -40.09
N ALA A 70 -7.37 -10.70 -40.78
CA ALA A 70 -7.81 -11.98 -40.26
C ALA A 70 -7.36 -13.14 -41.18
N PRO A 71 -7.00 -14.31 -40.65
CA PRO A 71 -6.74 -15.48 -41.45
C PRO A 71 -8.04 -15.96 -42.13
N ARG A 72 -7.92 -16.57 -43.31
CA ARG A 72 -9.03 -17.19 -44.00
C ARG A 72 -9.45 -18.47 -43.29
N LEU A 73 -10.72 -18.85 -43.45
CA LEU A 73 -11.25 -20.08 -42.89
C LEU A 73 -11.14 -21.22 -43.93
N SER A 74 -10.94 -22.44 -43.45
CA SER A 74 -11.08 -23.62 -44.28
C SER A 74 -12.52 -23.73 -44.81
N ARG A 75 -12.67 -24.34 -46.00
CA ARG A 75 -13.97 -24.45 -46.67
C ARG A 75 -15.01 -25.19 -45.84
N GLY A 76 -14.60 -26.16 -45.02
CA GLY A 76 -15.50 -26.86 -44.09
C GLY A 76 -16.09 -25.93 -43.01
N ILE A 77 -15.27 -25.01 -42.47
CA ILE A 77 -15.71 -24.03 -41.48
C ILE A 77 -16.49 -22.89 -42.14
N ARG A 78 -16.02 -22.40 -43.31
CA ARG A 78 -16.65 -21.31 -44.04
C ARG A 78 -18.10 -21.57 -44.38
N GLY A 79 -18.45 -22.82 -44.66
CA GLY A 79 -19.86 -23.20 -44.97
C GLY A 79 -20.83 -23.07 -43.80
N VAL A 80 -20.32 -22.91 -42.56
CA VAL A 80 -21.12 -22.83 -41.34
C VAL A 80 -21.08 -21.39 -40.76
N MET A 81 -20.13 -20.56 -41.13
CA MET A 81 -19.93 -19.20 -40.60
C MET A 81 -20.53 -18.13 -41.52
N LYS A 82 -21.10 -17.06 -40.92
CA LYS A 82 -21.57 -15.88 -41.66
C LYS A 82 -20.46 -15.12 -42.35
N ASN A 83 -19.28 -15.03 -41.72
CA ASN A 83 -18.13 -14.28 -42.21
C ASN A 83 -17.05 -15.23 -42.75
N SER A 84 -16.21 -14.77 -43.66
CA SER A 84 -15.07 -15.49 -44.19
C SER A 84 -13.93 -15.65 -43.21
N TYR A 85 -14.05 -15.13 -41.99
CA TYR A 85 -13.04 -15.11 -40.92
C TYR A 85 -13.74 -15.19 -39.54
N ARG A 86 -12.95 -15.48 -38.48
CA ARG A 86 -13.42 -15.41 -37.09
C ARG A 86 -12.95 -14.07 -36.49
N GLU A 87 -13.82 -13.36 -35.84
CA GLU A 87 -13.51 -12.10 -35.17
C GLU A 87 -12.39 -12.23 -34.12
N VAL A 88 -12.33 -13.38 -33.44
CA VAL A 88 -11.29 -13.66 -32.44
C VAL A 88 -9.88 -13.78 -33.02
N ASP A 89 -9.77 -14.04 -34.33
CA ASP A 89 -8.49 -14.22 -35.03
C ASP A 89 -8.01 -12.91 -35.70
N ILE A 90 -8.76 -11.83 -35.60
CA ILE A 90 -8.39 -10.52 -36.11
C ILE A 90 -7.15 -10.01 -35.33
N LYS A 91 -6.16 -9.54 -36.04
CA LYS A 91 -4.94 -8.97 -35.46
C LYS A 91 -4.35 -7.86 -36.32
N CYS A 92 -3.54 -7.02 -35.67
CA CYS A 92 -2.72 -6.05 -36.41
C CYS A 92 -1.49 -6.73 -36.99
N PRO A 93 -1.19 -6.61 -38.29
CA PRO A 93 -0.01 -7.23 -38.90
C PRO A 93 1.30 -6.55 -38.49
N HIS A 94 1.27 -5.28 -38.01
CA HIS A 94 2.44 -4.51 -37.61
C HIS A 94 2.77 -4.69 -36.13
N CYS A 95 1.84 -4.39 -35.21
CA CYS A 95 2.08 -4.51 -33.77
C CYS A 95 1.74 -5.89 -33.19
N ASN A 96 1.21 -6.79 -33.99
CA ASN A 96 0.84 -8.17 -33.66
C ASN A 96 -0.20 -8.31 -32.50
N LYS A 97 -0.92 -7.23 -32.17
CA LYS A 97 -1.99 -7.25 -31.15
C LYS A 97 -3.24 -7.87 -31.75
N SER A 98 -3.87 -8.81 -31.02
CA SER A 98 -5.19 -9.35 -31.37
C SER A 98 -6.29 -8.31 -31.14
N ARG A 99 -7.45 -8.44 -31.81
CA ARG A 99 -8.61 -7.59 -31.61
C ARG A 99 -8.99 -7.48 -30.13
N ARG A 100 -9.01 -8.57 -29.41
CA ARG A 100 -9.33 -8.62 -27.98
C ARG A 100 -8.32 -7.82 -27.12
N GLN A 101 -7.04 -7.83 -27.49
CA GLN A 101 -6.03 -7.02 -26.80
C GLN A 101 -6.22 -5.54 -27.10
N ILE A 102 -6.50 -5.20 -28.37
CA ILE A 102 -6.79 -3.82 -28.80
C ILE A 102 -8.01 -3.27 -28.05
N ASP A 103 -9.12 -4.01 -28.04
CA ASP A 103 -10.36 -3.57 -27.36
C ASP A 103 -10.17 -3.42 -25.84
N ARG A 104 -9.38 -4.31 -25.21
CA ARG A 104 -9.06 -4.19 -23.79
C ARG A 104 -8.22 -2.94 -23.50
N GLU A 105 -7.15 -2.71 -24.26
CA GLU A 105 -6.28 -1.54 -24.05
C GLU A 105 -7.02 -0.23 -24.29
N ILE A 106 -7.92 -0.17 -25.27
CA ILE A 106 -8.79 1.00 -25.49
C ILE A 106 -9.73 1.19 -24.30
N GLY A 107 -10.35 0.13 -23.80
CA GLY A 107 -11.22 0.18 -22.62
C GLY A 107 -10.47 0.69 -21.40
N ASP A 108 -9.26 0.14 -21.15
CA ASP A 108 -8.40 0.56 -20.06
C ASP A 108 -8.00 2.05 -20.19
N ASP A 109 -7.69 2.54 -21.39
CA ASP A 109 -7.35 3.96 -21.63
C ASP A 109 -8.54 4.90 -21.39
N ILE A 110 -9.75 4.49 -21.81
CA ILE A 110 -10.98 5.27 -21.57
C ILE A 110 -11.23 5.34 -20.06
N THR A 111 -11.20 4.22 -19.35
CA THR A 111 -11.39 4.17 -17.91
C THR A 111 -10.36 5.03 -17.17
N ARG A 112 -9.07 4.94 -17.54
CA ARG A 112 -8.01 5.80 -16.99
C ARG A 112 -8.26 7.28 -17.23
N HIS A 113 -8.76 7.65 -18.42
CA HIS A 113 -9.09 9.03 -18.75
C HIS A 113 -10.21 9.55 -17.84
N GLU A 114 -11.29 8.80 -17.67
CA GLU A 114 -12.41 9.20 -16.81
C GLU A 114 -12.00 9.25 -15.33
N ILE A 115 -11.16 8.33 -14.83
CA ILE A 115 -10.57 8.40 -13.50
C ILE A 115 -9.75 9.69 -13.33
N ARG A 116 -8.86 10.01 -14.27
CA ARG A 116 -8.08 11.26 -14.22
C ARG A 116 -8.96 12.49 -14.19
N LYS A 117 -10.04 12.49 -14.93
CA LYS A 117 -11.02 13.59 -14.94
C LYS A 117 -11.76 13.70 -13.60
N ALA A 118 -12.19 12.58 -13.04
CA ALA A 118 -12.88 12.53 -11.75
C ALA A 118 -11.97 13.00 -10.59
N PHE A 119 -10.67 12.67 -10.63
CA PHE A 119 -9.67 13.01 -9.62
C PHE A 119 -8.65 14.06 -10.12
N SER A 120 -9.12 15.04 -10.88
CA SER A 120 -8.30 16.15 -11.39
C SER A 120 -8.18 17.32 -10.41
N ARG A 121 -8.92 17.28 -9.30
CA ARG A 121 -8.90 18.33 -8.28
C ARG A 121 -7.52 18.37 -7.62
N GLN A 122 -6.99 19.57 -7.44
CA GLN A 122 -5.76 19.80 -6.70
C GLN A 122 -6.08 20.20 -5.27
N ALA A 123 -5.19 19.90 -4.36
CA ALA A 123 -5.27 20.37 -2.98
C ALA A 123 -5.25 21.90 -2.93
N CYS A 124 -5.99 22.49 -1.99
CA CYS A 124 -5.94 23.93 -1.72
C CYS A 124 -4.55 24.31 -1.18
N GLU A 125 -4.15 25.56 -1.38
CA GLU A 125 -2.95 26.10 -0.75
C GLU A 125 -3.15 26.10 0.78
N PHE A 126 -2.28 25.42 1.51
CA PHE A 126 -2.18 25.54 2.95
C PHE A 126 -1.21 26.68 3.30
N ASP A 127 -1.64 27.58 4.17
CA ASP A 127 -0.79 28.66 4.66
C ASP A 127 0.11 28.14 5.80
N TRP A 128 1.33 27.76 5.46
CA TRP A 128 2.33 27.28 6.43
C TRP A 128 2.80 28.34 7.43
N GLU A 129 2.57 29.63 7.14
CA GLU A 129 2.83 30.69 8.13
C GLU A 129 1.77 30.71 9.25
N ALA A 130 0.57 30.17 8.96
CA ALA A 130 -0.51 29.99 9.91
C ALA A 130 -0.50 28.61 10.59
N TYR A 131 0.58 27.83 10.48
CA TYR A 131 0.72 26.56 11.18
C TYR A 131 0.50 26.73 12.68
N ASP A 132 -0.38 25.92 13.26
CA ASP A 132 -0.68 25.93 14.69
C ASP A 132 -0.44 24.52 15.30
N PRO A 133 0.53 24.35 16.19
CA PRO A 133 0.79 23.10 16.90
C PRO A 133 -0.36 22.66 17.83
N ASN A 134 -1.35 23.53 18.05
CA ASN A 134 -2.55 23.20 18.79
C ASN A 134 -3.66 22.61 17.90
N ASP A 135 -3.54 22.72 16.57
CA ASP A 135 -4.48 22.08 15.62
C ASP A 135 -3.92 20.71 15.22
N PHE A 136 -4.66 19.66 15.57
CA PHE A 136 -4.29 18.27 15.25
C PHE A 136 -4.12 18.02 13.73
N ASP A 137 -4.99 18.59 12.90
CA ASP A 137 -4.91 18.41 11.45
C ASP A 137 -3.64 19.08 10.88
N HIS A 138 -3.18 20.20 11.45
CA HIS A 138 -1.93 20.86 11.05
C HIS A 138 -0.72 20.00 11.37
N VAL A 139 -0.66 19.43 12.58
CA VAL A 139 0.42 18.52 12.99
C VAL A 139 0.46 17.28 12.11
N ALA A 140 -0.70 16.68 11.87
CA ALA A 140 -0.80 15.49 11.05
C ALA A 140 -0.43 15.77 9.58
N LEU A 141 -0.83 16.93 9.03
CA LEU A 141 -0.45 17.35 7.69
C LEU A 141 1.06 17.51 7.57
N GLU A 142 1.72 18.09 8.58
CA GLU A 142 3.19 18.21 8.60
C GLU A 142 3.87 16.85 8.56
N VAL A 143 3.44 15.91 9.41
CA VAL A 143 4.00 14.55 9.43
C VAL A 143 3.79 13.87 8.06
N LEU A 144 2.64 14.04 7.43
CA LEU A 144 2.37 13.54 6.09
C LEU A 144 3.30 14.16 5.03
N VAL A 145 3.53 15.47 5.12
CA VAL A 145 4.39 16.21 4.18
C VAL A 145 5.85 15.76 4.28
N GLU A 146 6.36 15.51 5.48
CA GLU A 146 7.74 15.04 5.66
C GLU A 146 7.97 13.61 5.16
N ASN A 147 6.90 12.82 5.07
CA ASN A 147 6.94 11.46 4.50
C ASN A 147 6.61 11.42 2.99
N ARG A 148 6.59 12.59 2.30
CA ARG A 148 6.34 12.66 0.86
C ARG A 148 7.46 12.03 0.03
N ASP A 149 7.12 11.61 -1.18
CA ASP A 149 8.12 11.23 -2.18
C ASP A 149 9.01 12.45 -2.50
N THR A 150 10.29 12.35 -2.19
CA THR A 150 11.27 13.42 -2.43
C THR A 150 11.52 13.71 -3.91
N GLY A 151 11.06 12.85 -4.81
CA GLY A 151 11.14 13.05 -6.27
C GLY A 151 10.08 14.00 -6.83
N ASN A 152 8.99 14.25 -6.08
CA ASN A 152 7.92 15.16 -6.47
C ASN A 152 7.45 16.01 -5.30
N HIS A 153 7.77 17.29 -5.32
CA HIS A 153 7.51 18.23 -4.23
C HIS A 153 6.02 18.55 -3.96
N THR A 154 5.10 18.09 -4.80
CA THR A 154 3.67 18.37 -4.66
C THR A 154 2.82 17.11 -4.52
N LEU A 155 3.46 15.97 -4.37
CA LEU A 155 2.79 14.68 -4.29
C LEU A 155 3.27 13.88 -3.10
N LEU A 156 2.34 13.38 -2.32
CA LEU A 156 2.56 12.36 -1.30
C LEU A 156 2.37 10.99 -1.96
N ALA A 157 3.38 10.13 -1.88
CA ALA A 157 3.28 8.76 -2.39
C ALA A 157 2.18 7.96 -1.66
N PRO A 158 1.67 6.85 -2.23
CA PRO A 158 0.77 5.96 -1.52
C PRO A 158 1.37 5.48 -0.20
N ILE A 159 0.52 5.42 0.81
CA ILE A 159 0.91 5.03 2.16
C ILE A 159 0.76 3.51 2.27
N TYR A 160 1.75 2.77 1.83
CA TYR A 160 1.69 1.29 1.79
C TYR A 160 1.59 0.65 3.17
N THR A 161 2.21 1.26 4.18
CA THR A 161 2.14 0.80 5.56
C THR A 161 1.24 1.73 6.37
N LYS A 162 0.17 1.19 6.95
CA LYS A 162 -0.75 1.96 7.77
C LYS A 162 -0.01 2.51 8.98
N PRO A 163 -0.03 3.86 9.22
CA PRO A 163 0.53 4.44 10.43
C PRO A 163 -0.13 3.88 11.70
N LEU A 164 0.59 3.89 12.80
CA LEU A 164 0.04 3.51 14.11
C LEU A 164 -1.04 4.48 14.60
N LEU A 165 -1.16 5.64 13.98
CA LEU A 165 -2.10 6.68 14.35
C LEU A 165 -3.55 6.18 14.39
N TYR A 166 -4.15 6.09 15.58
CA TYR A 166 -5.55 5.73 15.76
C TYR A 166 -6.47 6.74 15.07
N GLY A 167 -7.42 6.23 14.26
CA GLY A 167 -8.32 7.11 13.48
C GLY A 167 -7.66 7.70 12.22
N PHE A 168 -6.59 7.12 11.69
CA PHE A 168 -5.88 7.61 10.50
C PHE A 168 -6.80 7.88 9.31
N PHE A 169 -7.76 7.01 9.03
CA PHE A 169 -8.70 7.24 7.92
C PHE A 169 -9.65 8.41 8.15
N ASP A 170 -10.03 8.67 9.40
CA ASP A 170 -10.86 9.82 9.75
C ASP A 170 -10.05 11.12 9.65
N LEU A 171 -8.79 11.08 10.01
CA LEU A 171 -7.85 12.16 9.74
C LEU A 171 -7.76 12.45 8.23
N CYS A 172 -7.52 11.45 7.40
CA CYS A 172 -7.45 11.64 5.95
C CYS A 172 -8.73 12.26 5.39
N LYS A 173 -9.91 11.86 5.88
CA LYS A 173 -11.19 12.47 5.52
C LYS A 173 -11.26 13.93 5.96
N SER A 174 -10.83 14.26 7.19
CA SER A 174 -10.78 15.63 7.71
C SER A 174 -9.88 16.51 6.84
N LEU A 175 -8.64 16.08 6.59
CA LEU A 175 -7.69 16.81 5.76
C LEU A 175 -8.23 17.04 4.34
N ARG A 176 -8.90 16.05 3.76
CA ARG A 176 -9.54 16.18 2.45
C ARG A 176 -10.74 17.12 2.48
N GLN A 177 -11.58 17.07 3.51
CA GLN A 177 -12.72 17.99 3.68
C GLN A 177 -12.25 19.46 3.78
N ARG A 178 -11.11 19.68 4.44
CA ARG A 178 -10.43 20.99 4.51
C ARG A 178 -9.71 21.36 3.19
N GLY A 179 -9.58 20.40 2.26
CA GLY A 179 -8.91 20.59 0.99
C GLY A 179 -7.38 20.54 1.08
N TYR A 180 -6.81 20.11 2.18
CA TYR A 180 -5.35 20.06 2.37
C TYR A 180 -4.68 18.92 1.60
N ILE A 181 -5.43 17.84 1.36
CA ILE A 181 -5.01 16.71 0.52
C ILE A 181 -6.13 16.36 -0.47
N GLU A 182 -5.77 15.94 -1.68
CA GLU A 182 -6.72 15.38 -2.65
C GLU A 182 -6.10 14.16 -3.35
N PRO A 183 -6.86 13.06 -3.54
CA PRO A 183 -6.35 11.91 -4.27
C PRO A 183 -5.98 12.32 -5.69
N SER A 184 -4.85 11.83 -6.19
CA SER A 184 -4.30 12.23 -7.48
C SER A 184 -4.13 11.04 -8.42
N ALA A 185 -4.85 11.04 -9.54
CA ALA A 185 -4.74 10.05 -10.60
C ALA A 185 -3.71 10.45 -11.69
N ALA A 186 -2.72 11.29 -11.35
CA ALA A 186 -1.76 11.82 -12.31
C ALA A 186 -0.75 10.77 -12.84
N TYR A 187 -0.58 9.64 -12.14
CA TYR A 187 0.44 8.65 -12.46
C TYR A 187 -0.13 7.25 -12.70
N ASP A 188 0.20 6.66 -13.84
CA ASP A 188 -0.29 5.34 -14.26
C ASP A 188 0.08 4.20 -13.30
N LYS A 189 1.23 4.30 -12.66
CA LYS A 189 1.73 3.26 -11.73
C LYS A 189 0.86 3.05 -10.49
N TRP A 190 -0.08 3.96 -10.19
CA TRP A 190 -0.98 3.89 -9.03
C TRP A 190 -2.46 3.87 -9.41
N MET A 191 -2.77 3.60 -10.68
CA MET A 191 -4.16 3.55 -11.16
C MET A 191 -4.98 2.39 -10.57
N ASP A 192 -4.32 1.33 -10.08
CA ASP A 192 -4.92 0.20 -9.37
C ASP A 192 -5.50 0.58 -7.99
N GLY A 193 -5.19 1.77 -7.50
CA GLY A 193 -5.79 2.35 -6.30
C GLY A 193 -7.18 2.97 -6.54
N PHE A 194 -7.65 3.04 -7.79
CA PHE A 194 -8.95 3.59 -8.17
C PHE A 194 -9.82 2.49 -8.77
N GLU A 195 -11.11 2.54 -8.51
CA GLU A 195 -12.08 1.57 -8.98
C GLU A 195 -13.38 2.25 -9.41
N GLU A 196 -13.98 1.74 -10.50
CA GLU A 196 -15.32 2.14 -10.93
C GLU A 196 -16.35 1.24 -10.26
N THR A 197 -17.32 1.83 -9.60
CA THR A 197 -18.43 1.11 -8.98
C THR A 197 -19.47 0.71 -10.03
N GLU A 198 -20.35 -0.24 -9.71
CA GLU A 198 -21.44 -0.69 -10.59
C GLU A 198 -22.36 0.46 -11.05
N ASP A 199 -22.47 1.51 -10.24
CA ASP A 199 -23.27 2.72 -10.56
C ASP A 199 -22.51 3.75 -11.42
N GLY A 200 -21.32 3.44 -11.92
CA GLY A 200 -20.50 4.33 -12.74
C GLY A 200 -19.82 5.47 -11.96
N HIS A 201 -19.74 5.36 -10.64
CA HIS A 201 -18.98 6.28 -9.80
C HIS A 201 -17.57 5.75 -9.59
N PHE A 202 -16.60 6.65 -9.41
CA PHE A 202 -15.24 6.27 -9.09
C PHE A 202 -14.97 6.42 -7.60
N ILE A 203 -14.36 5.37 -7.01
CA ILE A 203 -13.86 5.34 -5.64
C ILE A 203 -12.35 5.19 -5.65
N PHE A 204 -11.71 5.39 -4.50
CA PHE A 204 -10.27 5.18 -4.33
C PHE A 204 -9.98 4.54 -2.98
N TYR A 205 -8.85 3.82 -2.93
CA TYR A 205 -8.36 3.17 -1.71
C TYR A 205 -7.30 4.05 -1.05
N TRP A 206 -7.60 4.56 0.15
CA TRP A 206 -6.80 5.54 0.88
C TRP A 206 -5.30 5.22 0.97
N LEU A 207 -4.92 3.94 1.10
CA LEU A 207 -3.52 3.52 1.21
C LEU A 207 -2.84 3.24 -0.14
N ARG A 208 -3.59 3.23 -1.26
CA ARG A 208 -3.07 2.83 -2.58
C ARG A 208 -2.93 3.98 -3.56
N VAL A 209 -3.49 5.13 -3.25
CA VAL A 209 -3.44 6.29 -4.12
C VAL A 209 -2.48 7.34 -3.60
N PRO A 210 -1.81 8.09 -4.48
CA PRO A 210 -1.06 9.26 -4.09
C PRO A 210 -2.02 10.44 -3.82
N TYR A 211 -1.54 11.41 -3.05
CA TYR A 211 -2.29 12.63 -2.76
C TYR A 211 -1.54 13.85 -3.25
N SER A 212 -2.23 14.77 -3.91
CA SER A 212 -1.71 16.11 -4.12
C SER A 212 -1.75 16.88 -2.80
N ILE A 213 -0.70 17.67 -2.55
CA ILE A 213 -0.53 18.53 -1.38
C ILE A 213 0.02 19.88 -1.84
N SER A 214 -0.25 20.94 -1.09
CA SER A 214 0.36 22.25 -1.33
C SER A 214 1.56 22.44 -0.42
N LEU A 215 2.71 22.72 -1.02
CA LEU A 215 3.97 23.00 -0.29
C LEU A 215 4.40 24.45 -0.43
N LYS A 216 3.55 25.33 -0.93
CA LYS A 216 3.88 26.75 -1.07
C LYS A 216 4.11 27.37 0.32
N GLY A 217 5.30 27.88 0.53
CA GLY A 217 5.70 28.46 1.83
C GLY A 217 6.12 27.43 2.87
N TYR A 218 6.05 26.11 2.56
CA TYR A 218 6.46 25.08 3.50
C TYR A 218 7.94 25.22 3.87
N ARG A 219 8.20 25.15 5.15
CA ARG A 219 9.54 24.99 5.74
C ARG A 219 9.45 23.89 6.79
N PRO A 220 10.38 22.92 6.78
CA PRO A 220 10.44 21.93 7.84
C PRO A 220 10.49 22.64 9.20
N LEU A 221 9.66 22.18 10.14
CA LEU A 221 9.68 22.74 11.48
C LEU A 221 11.02 22.41 12.17
N GLU A 222 11.48 23.33 13.01
CA GLU A 222 12.63 23.05 13.86
C GLU A 222 12.23 22.00 14.93
N PRO A 223 13.14 21.07 15.26
CA PRO A 223 12.92 20.13 16.35
C PRO A 223 12.58 20.87 17.64
N LYS A 224 11.62 20.34 18.40
CA LYS A 224 11.25 20.90 19.71
C LYS A 224 12.47 20.88 20.67
N PRO A 225 12.70 21.96 21.42
CA PRO A 225 13.78 21.96 22.40
C PRO A 225 13.46 21.01 23.56
N ILE A 226 14.44 20.19 23.93
CA ILE A 226 14.37 19.42 25.18
C ILE A 226 14.72 20.37 26.33
N ILE A 227 13.80 20.52 27.28
CA ILE A 227 13.97 21.35 28.46
C ILE A 227 14.41 20.47 29.62
N VAL A 228 15.52 20.77 30.22
CA VAL A 228 16.08 20.06 31.39
C VAL A 228 15.77 20.83 32.66
N LYS A 229 15.08 20.21 33.60
CA LYS A 229 14.77 20.80 34.90
C LYS A 229 15.06 19.80 36.04
N GLY A 230 16.19 19.97 36.68
CA GLY A 230 16.75 18.97 37.61
C GLY A 230 17.17 17.72 36.84
N ASP A 231 16.74 16.56 37.30
CA ASP A 231 17.00 15.26 36.65
C ASP A 231 15.97 14.86 35.60
N ARG A 232 15.10 15.81 35.19
CA ARG A 232 13.98 15.54 34.26
C ARG A 232 14.18 16.28 32.96
N GLU A 233 13.88 15.57 31.88
CA GLU A 233 13.80 16.11 30.53
C GLU A 233 12.32 16.14 30.11
N TYR A 234 11.88 17.23 29.53
CA TYR A 234 10.54 17.37 29.00
C TYR A 234 10.52 18.24 27.74
N VAL A 235 9.44 18.14 26.99
CA VAL A 235 9.20 18.90 25.76
C VAL A 235 7.87 19.64 25.88
N GLU A 236 7.83 20.91 25.49
CA GLU A 236 6.57 21.65 25.43
C GLU A 236 5.83 21.31 24.15
N LEU A 237 4.67 20.65 24.31
CA LEU A 237 3.79 20.27 23.22
C LEU A 237 2.52 21.12 23.21
N GLY A 238 2.12 21.55 22.01
CA GLY A 238 0.80 22.08 21.76
C GLY A 238 -0.30 21.03 21.95
N GLN A 239 -1.56 21.44 21.93
CA GLN A 239 -2.70 20.53 22.13
C GLN A 239 -2.78 19.52 20.97
N GLY A 240 -2.60 19.95 19.72
CA GLY A 240 -2.63 19.07 18.54
C GLY A 240 -1.50 18.05 18.56
N GLU A 241 -0.29 18.45 19.00
CA GLU A 241 0.86 17.55 19.15
C GLU A 241 0.61 16.48 20.24
N ARG A 242 0.00 16.87 21.36
CA ARG A 242 -0.42 15.92 22.42
C ARG A 242 -1.46 14.95 21.93
N GLU A 243 -2.42 15.43 21.15
CA GLU A 243 -3.44 14.59 20.56
C GLU A 243 -2.84 13.62 19.54
N TYR A 244 -1.89 14.07 18.71
CA TYR A 244 -1.16 13.21 17.77
C TYR A 244 -0.42 12.08 18.52
N TRP A 245 0.31 12.43 19.57
CA TRP A 245 0.96 11.44 20.45
C TRP A 245 -0.03 10.44 21.02
N LEU A 246 -1.12 10.91 21.66
CA LEU A 246 -2.13 10.03 22.28
C LEU A 246 -2.73 9.06 21.28
N ARG A 247 -3.07 9.53 20.08
CA ARG A 247 -3.64 8.70 19.05
C ARG A 247 -2.61 7.68 18.52
N THR A 248 -1.36 8.06 18.39
CA THR A 248 -0.29 7.13 17.99
C THR A 248 -0.05 6.08 19.08
N ALA A 249 0.04 6.50 20.34
CA ALA A 249 0.17 5.59 21.48
C ALA A 249 -1.01 4.60 21.58
N LYS A 250 -2.23 5.08 21.38
CA LYS A 250 -3.45 4.25 21.32
C LYS A 250 -3.39 3.25 20.18
N GLY A 251 -2.95 3.68 19.00
CA GLY A 251 -2.80 2.83 17.83
C GLY A 251 -1.74 1.74 18.03
N LEU A 252 -0.61 2.06 18.65
CA LEU A 252 0.42 1.08 19.03
C LEU A 252 -0.15 0.00 19.96
N VAL A 253 -0.85 0.40 21.00
CA VAL A 253 -1.43 -0.55 21.98
C VAL A 253 -2.47 -1.45 21.33
N LEU A 254 -3.31 -0.90 20.43
CA LEU A 254 -4.31 -1.69 19.71
C LEU A 254 -3.67 -2.62 18.67
N ALA A 255 -2.66 -2.16 17.94
CA ALA A 255 -1.92 -3.01 17.01
C ALA A 255 -1.21 -4.16 17.75
N TYR A 256 -0.67 -3.89 18.94
CA TYR A 256 -0.09 -4.92 19.79
C TYR A 256 -1.15 -5.93 20.27
N LEU A 257 -2.32 -5.47 20.69
CA LEU A 257 -3.43 -6.33 21.07
C LEU A 257 -3.88 -7.23 19.91
N ASP A 258 -4.02 -6.65 18.70
CA ASP A 258 -4.41 -7.41 17.52
C ASP A 258 -3.37 -8.48 17.18
N ALA A 259 -2.08 -8.15 17.19
CA ALA A 259 -1.01 -9.12 16.97
C ALA A 259 -1.02 -10.26 18.00
N GLN A 260 -1.28 -9.95 19.28
CA GLN A 260 -1.37 -10.98 20.32
C GLN A 260 -2.62 -11.87 20.17
N LEU A 261 -3.74 -11.32 19.71
CA LEU A 261 -4.95 -12.11 19.41
C LEU A 261 -4.72 -13.00 18.18
N ASP A 262 -4.08 -12.48 17.14
CA ASP A 262 -3.77 -13.22 15.91
C ASP A 262 -2.78 -14.36 16.18
N ASP A 263 -1.71 -14.11 16.94
CA ASP A 263 -0.71 -15.12 17.34
C ASP A 263 -1.37 -16.28 18.11
N ALA A 264 -2.35 -15.97 18.94
CA ALA A 264 -3.12 -16.95 19.70
C ALA A 264 -4.27 -17.60 18.92
N CYS A 265 -4.49 -17.20 17.66
CA CYS A 265 -5.64 -17.57 16.84
C CYS A 265 -6.99 -17.28 17.52
N TYR A 266 -7.08 -16.16 18.22
CA TYR A 266 -8.29 -15.69 18.91
C TYR A 266 -8.97 -14.61 18.08
N ASP A 267 -10.03 -14.96 17.39
CA ASP A 267 -10.90 -14.00 16.72
C ASP A 267 -11.86 -13.38 17.76
N TYR A 268 -11.76 -12.08 17.97
CA TYR A 268 -12.67 -11.35 18.84
C TYR A 268 -12.93 -9.93 18.40
N GLU A 269 -14.17 -9.72 17.94
CA GLU A 269 -14.78 -8.41 17.79
C GLU A 269 -15.98 -8.30 18.74
N GLY A 270 -16.09 -7.20 19.52
CA GLY A 270 -17.22 -7.06 20.40
C GLY A 270 -17.09 -5.99 21.48
N PRO A 271 -18.11 -5.81 22.31
CA PRO A 271 -18.25 -4.66 23.22
C PRO A 271 -17.12 -4.52 24.25
N LYS A 272 -16.41 -5.60 24.59
CA LYS A 272 -15.26 -5.50 25.51
C LYS A 272 -14.06 -4.83 24.86
N ARG A 273 -13.88 -5.00 23.54
CA ARG A 273 -12.84 -4.31 22.78
C ARG A 273 -13.15 -2.82 22.73
N GLU A 274 -14.36 -2.44 22.38
CA GLU A 274 -14.81 -1.04 22.35
C GLU A 274 -14.68 -0.36 23.71
N GLU A 275 -15.02 -1.09 24.79
CA GLU A 275 -14.86 -0.59 26.15
C GLU A 275 -13.37 -0.42 26.50
N PHE A 276 -12.50 -1.35 26.11
CA PHE A 276 -11.05 -1.22 26.30
C PHE A 276 -10.47 -0.05 25.50
N GLU A 277 -10.87 0.12 24.24
CA GLU A 277 -10.46 1.25 23.39
C GLU A 277 -10.85 2.61 24.02
N THR A 278 -12.02 2.69 24.65
CA THR A 278 -12.46 3.88 25.37
C THR A 278 -11.62 4.11 26.64
N LEU A 279 -11.30 3.02 27.35
CA LEU A 279 -10.51 3.08 28.58
C LEU A 279 -9.06 3.49 28.33
N LEU A 280 -8.50 3.18 27.14
CA LEU A 280 -7.15 3.55 26.76
C LEU A 280 -6.88 5.04 26.82
N ASP A 281 -7.87 5.88 26.51
CA ASP A 281 -7.70 7.33 26.57
C ASP A 281 -7.36 7.81 28.01
N THR A 282 -7.92 7.12 29.02
CA THR A 282 -7.58 7.41 30.43
C THR A 282 -6.27 6.73 30.83
N MET A 283 -6.05 5.48 30.39
CA MET A 283 -4.83 4.74 30.74
C MET A 283 -3.57 5.41 30.23
N LEU A 284 -3.58 5.96 29.01
CA LEU A 284 -2.44 6.64 28.41
C LEU A 284 -2.08 7.97 29.09
N LEU A 285 -2.96 8.53 29.91
CA LEU A 285 -2.64 9.67 30.78
C LEU A 285 -1.88 9.25 32.03
N GLU A 286 -1.92 7.98 32.42
CA GLU A 286 -1.27 7.46 33.62
C GLU A 286 -0.10 6.52 33.32
N TYR A 287 -0.26 5.68 32.28
CA TYR A 287 0.69 4.65 31.90
C TYR A 287 1.30 4.92 30.52
N SER A 288 2.54 4.47 30.34
CA SER A 288 3.17 4.42 29.03
C SER A 288 2.58 3.30 28.15
N PRO A 289 2.67 3.39 26.82
CA PRO A 289 2.28 2.31 25.92
C PRO A 289 2.89 0.95 26.30
N ALA A 290 4.19 0.94 26.63
CA ALA A 290 4.92 -0.27 27.01
C ALA A 290 4.40 -0.92 28.32
N GLN A 291 3.89 -0.13 29.25
CA GLN A 291 3.25 -0.64 30.47
C GLN A 291 1.89 -1.27 30.16
N ILE A 292 1.11 -0.64 29.28
CA ILE A 292 -0.20 -1.17 28.86
C ILE A 292 -0.03 -2.47 28.04
N THR A 293 0.95 -2.53 27.14
CA THR A 293 1.23 -3.76 26.38
C THR A 293 1.69 -4.91 27.28
N SER A 294 2.41 -4.62 28.38
CA SER A 294 2.73 -5.61 29.41
C SER A 294 1.48 -6.20 30.07
N LEU A 295 0.47 -5.37 30.36
CA LEU A 295 -0.80 -5.82 30.90
C LEU A 295 -1.54 -6.73 29.89
N ILE A 296 -1.55 -6.38 28.62
CA ILE A 296 -2.13 -7.20 27.54
C ILE A 296 -1.42 -8.55 27.50
N TRP A 297 -0.09 -8.55 27.40
CA TRP A 297 0.71 -9.78 27.36
C TRP A 297 0.40 -10.72 28.52
N ASN A 298 0.33 -10.20 29.75
CA ASN A 298 0.00 -10.98 30.95
C ASN A 298 -1.43 -11.54 30.91
N ALA A 299 -2.37 -10.83 30.29
CA ALA A 299 -3.73 -11.31 30.11
C ALA A 299 -3.79 -12.46 29.09
N MET A 300 -3.09 -12.30 27.97
CA MET A 300 -3.01 -13.29 26.90
C MET A 300 -2.33 -14.58 27.38
N ALA A 301 -1.16 -14.49 28.03
CA ALA A 301 -0.46 -15.64 28.62
C ALA A 301 -1.33 -16.40 29.63
N THR A 302 -2.19 -15.69 30.37
CA THR A 302 -3.15 -16.35 31.28
C THR A 302 -4.27 -17.05 30.51
N ALA A 303 -4.73 -16.46 29.39
CA ALA A 303 -5.76 -17.04 28.52
C ALA A 303 -5.25 -18.34 27.87
N GLU A 304 -4.03 -18.33 27.34
CA GLU A 304 -3.37 -19.50 26.73
C GLU A 304 -3.23 -20.64 27.72
N LYS A 305 -2.73 -20.36 28.90
CA LYS A 305 -2.61 -21.36 29.94
C LYS A 305 -3.93 -22.04 30.27
N HIS A 306 -5.02 -21.28 30.37
CA HIS A 306 -6.33 -21.88 30.63
C HIS A 306 -6.90 -22.62 29.40
N ALA A 307 -6.53 -22.25 28.18
CA ALA A 307 -6.93 -22.97 26.99
C ALA A 307 -6.29 -24.37 26.91
N GLU A 308 -5.07 -24.54 27.43
CA GLU A 308 -4.39 -25.81 27.51
C GLU A 308 -5.03 -26.79 28.54
N GLU A 309 -5.71 -26.26 29.57
CA GLU A 309 -6.27 -27.05 30.68
C GLU A 309 -7.61 -27.73 30.39
N GLY A 310 -8.27 -27.49 29.20
CA GLY A 310 -9.52 -28.22 28.90
C GLY A 310 -10.29 -27.88 27.64
N PRO A 311 -11.09 -28.85 27.15
CA PRO A 311 -11.82 -28.73 25.85
C PRO A 311 -13.01 -27.78 25.86
N ALA A 312 -13.32 -27.11 26.96
CA ALA A 312 -14.48 -26.22 27.11
C ALA A 312 -14.27 -24.82 26.49
N PHE A 313 -13.08 -24.51 25.96
CA PHE A 313 -12.68 -23.16 25.57
C PHE A 313 -12.92 -22.78 24.12
N LYS A 314 -14.07 -23.07 23.56
CA LYS A 314 -14.51 -22.52 22.25
C LYS A 314 -14.78 -20.99 22.26
N ARG A 315 -14.47 -20.29 23.38
CA ARG A 315 -14.70 -18.84 23.55
C ARG A 315 -13.47 -18.09 24.06
N THR A 316 -12.28 -18.53 23.67
CA THR A 316 -11.01 -18.03 24.20
C THR A 316 -10.80 -16.53 23.93
N GLY A 317 -11.16 -16.00 22.76
CA GLY A 317 -11.04 -14.58 22.45
C GLY A 317 -11.86 -13.68 23.39
N ASN A 318 -13.12 -14.02 23.64
CA ASN A 318 -13.98 -13.28 24.58
C ASN A 318 -13.48 -13.33 26.02
N TRP A 319 -12.86 -14.44 26.42
CA TRP A 319 -12.30 -14.61 27.76
C TRP A 319 -10.98 -13.82 27.87
N ALA A 320 -10.10 -13.90 26.88
CA ALA A 320 -8.86 -13.12 26.79
C ALA A 320 -9.14 -11.61 26.88
N MET A 321 -10.07 -11.10 26.06
CA MET A 321 -10.48 -9.70 26.12
C MET A 321 -11.11 -9.32 27.47
N GLY A 322 -11.88 -10.24 28.08
CA GLY A 322 -12.37 -10.04 29.47
C GLY A 322 -11.24 -9.92 30.49
N GLY A 323 -10.18 -10.68 30.31
CA GLY A 323 -8.94 -10.62 31.10
C GLY A 323 -8.20 -9.29 30.93
N VAL A 324 -8.03 -8.84 29.69
CA VAL A 324 -7.41 -7.54 29.35
C VAL A 324 -8.21 -6.40 29.99
N LEU A 325 -9.51 -6.33 29.73
CA LEU A 325 -10.38 -5.27 30.24
C LEU A 325 -10.44 -5.24 31.78
N SER A 326 -10.55 -6.41 32.43
CA SER A 326 -10.59 -6.50 33.89
C SER A 326 -9.31 -6.00 34.54
N ARG A 327 -8.14 -6.37 33.95
CA ARG A 327 -6.85 -5.90 34.44
C ARG A 327 -6.66 -4.41 34.20
N ALA A 328 -7.09 -3.89 33.05
CA ALA A 328 -7.04 -2.47 32.75
C ALA A 328 -7.84 -1.63 33.78
N LYS A 329 -9.07 -2.04 34.06
CA LYS A 329 -9.91 -1.40 35.08
C LYS A 329 -9.28 -1.42 36.46
N LYS A 330 -8.70 -2.56 36.86
CA LYS A 330 -8.02 -2.68 38.15
C LYS A 330 -6.74 -1.85 38.21
N ALA A 331 -5.94 -1.86 37.15
CA ALA A 331 -4.73 -1.06 37.08
C ALA A 331 -5.02 0.41 37.34
N LEU A 332 -6.06 0.97 36.69
CA LEU A 332 -6.50 2.35 36.93
C LEU A 332 -7.05 2.58 38.34
N SER A 333 -7.90 1.67 38.85
CA SER A 333 -8.54 1.88 40.15
C SER A 333 -7.60 1.67 41.34
N GLU A 334 -6.61 0.83 41.20
CA GLU A 334 -5.66 0.44 42.24
C GLU A 334 -4.26 1.04 42.04
N HIS A 335 -4.05 1.83 40.95
CA HIS A 335 -2.78 2.46 40.57
C HIS A 335 -1.61 1.46 40.57
N TRP A 336 -1.74 0.41 39.74
CA TRP A 336 -0.75 -0.66 39.70
C TRP A 336 0.60 -0.16 39.20
N ASP A 337 1.70 -0.64 39.80
CA ASP A 337 3.06 -0.43 39.32
C ASP A 337 3.37 -1.43 38.17
N LEU A 338 3.03 -1.06 36.93
CA LEU A 338 3.20 -1.90 35.75
C LEU A 338 4.63 -1.82 35.27
N HIS A 339 5.24 -2.99 35.04
CA HIS A 339 6.54 -3.07 34.38
C HIS A 339 6.38 -3.00 32.85
N PRO A 340 7.19 -2.19 32.14
CA PRO A 340 7.08 -2.07 30.70
C PRO A 340 7.50 -3.37 29.97
N ASN A 341 6.84 -3.67 28.87
CA ASN A 341 7.21 -4.68 27.88
C ASN A 341 7.93 -4.00 26.70
N PHE A 342 8.35 -4.76 25.70
CA PHE A 342 8.96 -4.27 24.45
C PHE A 342 7.96 -4.37 23.30
N PRO A 343 7.07 -3.39 23.10
CA PRO A 343 6.07 -3.44 22.03
C PRO A 343 6.71 -3.45 20.64
N SER A 344 7.88 -2.82 20.47
CA SER A 344 8.65 -2.79 19.22
C SER A 344 9.11 -4.14 18.69
N ARG A 345 9.05 -5.20 19.50
CA ARG A 345 9.30 -6.58 19.03
C ARG A 345 8.11 -7.20 18.29
N THR A 346 6.93 -6.65 18.46
CA THR A 346 5.67 -7.16 17.91
C THR A 346 5.07 -6.19 16.89
N VAL A 347 5.24 -4.89 17.12
CA VAL A 347 4.70 -3.83 16.29
C VAL A 347 5.85 -2.94 15.84
N GLU A 348 6.02 -2.80 14.53
CA GLU A 348 7.05 -1.94 13.94
C GLU A 348 6.56 -0.50 13.80
N ASP A 349 7.46 0.45 14.05
CA ASP A 349 7.23 1.86 13.78
C ASP A 349 7.24 2.10 12.27
N THR A 350 6.42 3.03 11.82
CA THR A 350 6.46 3.51 10.45
C THR A 350 7.28 4.79 10.33
N GLU A 351 7.49 5.27 9.09
CA GLU A 351 8.18 6.55 8.86
C GLU A 351 7.45 7.74 9.51
N PHE A 352 6.13 7.62 9.74
CA PHE A 352 5.30 8.65 10.38
C PHE A 352 5.63 8.80 11.86
N GLU A 353 5.71 7.68 12.60
CA GLU A 353 6.09 7.67 14.00
C GLU A 353 7.54 8.14 14.17
N TRP A 354 8.43 7.65 13.29
CA TRP A 354 9.81 8.07 13.29
C TRP A 354 9.94 9.59 13.12
N TYR A 355 9.25 10.21 12.14
CA TYR A 355 9.35 11.67 11.96
C TYR A 355 8.87 12.40 13.21
N PHE A 356 7.71 12.03 13.74
CA PHE A 356 7.15 12.73 14.89
C PHE A 356 8.00 12.58 16.16
N PHE A 357 8.47 11.37 16.48
CA PHE A 357 9.17 11.11 17.74
C PHE A 357 10.70 11.23 17.70
N ASP A 358 11.31 11.15 16.54
CA ASP A 358 12.78 11.27 16.38
C ASP A 358 13.21 12.62 15.83
N VAL A 359 12.37 13.26 15.00
CA VAL A 359 12.73 14.52 14.36
C VAL A 359 12.01 15.70 14.99
N HIS A 360 10.68 15.66 15.07
CA HIS A 360 9.89 16.79 15.57
C HIS A 360 9.91 16.88 17.11
N VAL A 361 9.66 15.78 17.81
CA VAL A 361 9.73 15.65 19.27
C VAL A 361 10.89 14.72 19.60
N PRO A 362 12.14 15.21 19.70
CA PRO A 362 13.36 14.38 19.62
C PRO A 362 13.60 13.55 20.91
N ILE A 363 12.69 12.63 21.21
CA ILE A 363 12.76 11.69 22.32
C ILE A 363 12.99 10.24 21.88
N GLY A 364 12.97 9.98 20.55
CA GLY A 364 13.24 8.66 19.98
C GLY A 364 12.33 7.56 20.50
N GLU A 365 12.74 6.30 20.40
CA GLU A 365 12.00 5.13 20.88
C GLU A 365 11.56 5.22 22.35
N THR A 366 12.09 6.15 23.12
CA THR A 366 11.68 6.33 24.53
C THR A 366 10.23 6.74 24.67
N TRP A 367 9.57 7.22 23.62
CA TRP A 367 8.15 7.58 23.64
C TRP A 367 7.24 6.42 24.04
N MET A 368 7.62 5.19 23.69
CA MET A 368 6.85 3.99 24.05
C MET A 368 6.89 3.69 25.55
N TYR A 369 7.94 4.14 26.24
CA TYR A 369 8.21 3.85 27.65
C TYR A 369 7.86 5.01 28.59
N ARG A 370 7.39 6.14 28.04
CA ARG A 370 7.02 7.33 28.83
C ARG A 370 5.54 7.64 28.65
N SER A 371 4.88 8.04 29.72
CA SER A 371 3.54 8.60 29.64
C SER A 371 3.62 10.05 29.12
N ILE A 372 2.55 10.57 28.54
CA ILE A 372 2.49 11.97 28.07
C ILE A 372 2.78 12.97 29.20
N PRO A 373 2.19 12.85 30.41
CA PRO A 373 2.54 13.75 31.50
C PRO A 373 4.01 13.77 31.87
N GLU A 374 4.72 12.63 31.81
CA GLU A 374 6.17 12.60 32.06
C GLU A 374 6.94 13.45 31.06
N VAL A 375 6.59 13.36 29.80
CA VAL A 375 7.32 14.05 28.73
C VAL A 375 6.96 15.54 28.66
N THR A 376 5.72 15.89 28.99
CA THR A 376 5.24 17.29 28.93
C THR A 376 5.42 18.07 30.23
N GLY A 377 6.13 17.53 31.20
CA GLY A 377 6.40 18.21 32.47
C GLY A 377 5.18 18.30 33.39
N GLY A 378 4.09 17.55 33.09
CA GLY A 378 2.90 17.46 33.93
C GLY A 378 3.05 16.40 35.03
N CYS A 379 2.67 16.74 36.25
CA CYS A 379 2.61 15.91 37.46
C CYS A 379 3.86 15.21 37.98
N ALA A 380 4.20 15.52 39.21
CA ALA A 380 5.43 15.21 39.92
C ALA A 380 5.51 13.78 40.49
N GLU A 381 4.52 12.91 40.32
CA GLU A 381 4.42 11.65 41.07
C GLU A 381 4.36 10.37 40.21
N ILE A 382 4.50 10.48 38.87
CA ILE A 382 4.54 9.27 38.05
C ILE A 382 5.90 8.58 38.24
N LYS A 383 5.87 7.40 38.84
CA LYS A 383 7.04 6.55 39.04
C LYS A 383 7.65 6.21 37.66
N HIS A 384 8.88 6.62 37.43
CA HIS A 384 9.58 6.38 36.16
C HIS A 384 9.56 4.90 35.81
N ALA A 385 8.97 4.56 34.68
CA ALA A 385 9.22 3.28 34.04
C ALA A 385 10.72 3.17 33.80
N LYS A 386 11.40 2.20 34.40
CA LYS A 386 12.84 1.98 34.18
C LYS A 386 13.01 1.57 32.73
N ILE A 387 13.56 2.46 31.92
CA ILE A 387 13.98 2.13 30.56
C ILE A 387 14.90 0.90 30.67
N PRO A 388 14.61 -0.19 29.96
CA PRO A 388 15.41 -1.41 30.07
C PRO A 388 16.87 -1.13 29.78
N LYS A 389 17.78 -1.65 30.59
CA LYS A 389 19.23 -1.57 30.35
C LYS A 389 19.53 -2.24 28.99
N GLY A 390 19.98 -1.50 28.02
CA GLY A 390 20.34 -1.99 26.69
C GLY A 390 19.64 -1.28 25.53
N VAL A 391 18.64 -0.42 25.81
CA VAL A 391 18.24 0.62 24.88
C VAL A 391 19.19 1.80 25.13
N ASP A 392 20.46 1.63 24.78
CA ASP A 392 21.38 2.74 24.64
C ASP A 392 20.88 3.55 23.46
N ALA A 393 20.10 4.58 23.75
CA ALA A 393 19.52 5.48 22.76
C ALA A 393 20.65 6.08 21.91
N ALA A 394 20.83 5.56 20.73
CA ALA A 394 21.43 6.36 19.68
C ALA A 394 20.67 7.69 19.71
N THR A 395 21.38 8.82 19.82
CA THR A 395 20.66 10.10 19.86
C THR A 395 19.79 10.18 18.61
N ALA A 396 18.57 10.69 18.72
CA ALA A 396 17.64 10.85 17.61
C ALA A 396 18.32 11.44 16.36
N ALA A 397 19.25 12.36 16.55
CA ALA A 397 20.09 12.94 15.49
C ALA A 397 20.97 11.91 14.77
N MET A 398 21.49 10.91 15.47
CA MET A 398 22.33 9.86 14.85
C MET A 398 21.49 8.90 14.02
N ILE A 399 20.33 8.50 14.51
CA ILE A 399 19.39 7.63 13.78
C ILE A 399 18.87 8.36 12.53
N ALA A 400 18.46 9.61 12.65
CA ALA A 400 18.03 10.44 11.52
C ALA A 400 19.13 10.54 10.44
N LYS A 401 20.37 10.75 10.86
CA LYS A 401 21.53 10.83 9.98
C LYS A 401 21.82 9.48 9.30
N ALA A 402 21.79 8.39 10.05
CA ALA A 402 22.01 7.04 9.53
C ALA A 402 20.94 6.65 8.53
N ARG A 403 19.66 6.88 8.80
CA ARG A 403 18.53 6.61 7.88
C ARG A 403 18.61 7.48 6.62
N LYS A 404 19.00 8.75 6.73
CA LYS A 404 19.26 9.60 5.55
C LYS A 404 20.38 9.05 4.66
N ILE A 405 21.44 8.52 5.26
CA ILE A 405 22.54 7.87 4.55
C ILE A 405 22.04 6.58 3.89
N ALA A 406 21.32 5.73 4.62
CA ALA A 406 20.78 4.47 4.12
C ALA A 406 19.87 4.67 2.90
N ARG A 407 18.94 5.62 2.94
CA ARG A 407 18.12 6.01 1.79
C ARG A 407 18.97 6.43 0.59
N ARG A 408 20.05 7.18 0.82
CA ARG A 408 20.97 7.62 -0.24
C ARG A 408 21.70 6.46 -0.92
N ILE A 409 22.07 5.44 -0.16
CA ILE A 409 22.81 4.26 -0.66
C ILE A 409 21.93 3.06 -0.99
N GLY A 410 20.59 3.17 -0.78
CA GLY A 410 19.62 2.14 -1.13
C GLY A 410 19.74 0.85 -0.31
N THR A 411 20.03 0.96 1.00
CA THR A 411 20.12 -0.20 1.90
C THR A 411 19.06 -0.15 3.00
N ASP A 412 18.44 -1.30 3.29
CA ASP A 412 17.45 -1.50 4.35
C ASP A 412 18.09 -1.96 5.67
N GLU A 413 19.42 -2.01 5.77
CA GLU A 413 20.17 -2.59 6.92
C GLU A 413 20.10 -1.77 8.22
N LEU A 414 19.19 -0.83 8.38
CA LEU A 414 19.15 0.06 9.56
C LEU A 414 18.16 -0.32 10.65
N ASP A 415 17.42 -1.40 10.47
CA ASP A 415 16.54 -1.89 11.51
C ASP A 415 17.38 -2.50 12.64
N TYR A 416 17.31 -1.88 13.84
CA TYR A 416 17.92 -2.35 15.10
C TYR A 416 19.39 -2.02 15.41
N LEU A 417 19.92 -0.91 14.92
CA LEU A 417 21.29 -0.54 15.29
C LEU A 417 21.35 0.10 16.69
N SER A 418 22.12 -0.50 17.60
CA SER A 418 22.55 0.16 18.86
C SER A 418 23.32 1.44 18.58
N TYR A 419 23.49 2.32 19.61
CA TYR A 419 24.31 3.55 19.47
C TYR A 419 25.65 3.28 18.76
N ASN A 420 26.36 2.22 19.18
CA ASN A 420 27.67 1.87 18.63
C ASN A 420 27.59 1.42 17.17
N GLU A 421 26.55 0.72 16.79
CA GLU A 421 26.33 0.26 15.40
C GLU A 421 25.93 1.41 14.51
N THR A 422 25.03 2.28 14.97
CA THR A 422 24.62 3.51 14.27
C THR A 422 25.81 4.44 14.04
N ASP A 423 26.66 4.67 15.05
CA ASP A 423 27.88 5.48 14.92
C ASP A 423 28.88 4.89 13.93
N ARG A 424 29.08 3.55 13.96
CA ARG A 424 29.92 2.85 12.98
C ARG A 424 29.38 2.95 11.57
N PHE A 425 28.06 2.80 11.40
CA PHE A 425 27.40 2.92 10.10
C PHE A 425 27.59 4.32 9.53
N ILE A 426 27.31 5.36 10.31
CA ILE A 426 27.50 6.76 9.91
C ILE A 426 28.96 6.99 9.49
N LYS A 427 29.94 6.63 10.33
CA LYS A 427 31.36 6.82 10.05
C LYS A 427 31.88 6.06 8.83
N ARG A 428 31.22 4.93 8.47
CA ARG A 428 31.60 4.13 7.30
C ARG A 428 31.10 4.73 5.98
N HIS A 429 29.98 5.45 6.01
CA HIS A 429 29.27 5.87 4.81
C HIS A 429 29.18 7.40 4.64
N GLU A 430 29.71 8.19 5.57
CA GLU A 430 30.02 9.61 5.39
C GLU A 430 31.24 9.81 4.52
#